data_fde35fcaab51e53f14451efe27a23585
#
_entry.id   fde35fcaab51e53f14451efe27a23585
#
_cell.length_a   1.000
_cell.length_b   1.000
_cell.length_c   1.000
_cell.angle_alpha   90.00
_cell.angle_beta   90.00
_cell.angle_gamma   90.00
#
_symmetry.space_group_name_H-M   'P 1'
#
loop_
_entity.id
_entity.type
_entity.pdbx_description
1 polymer ?
#
loop_
_entity_poly.entity_id
_entity_poly.type
_entity_poly.pdbx_seq_one_letter_code
_entity_poly.pdbx_strand_id
1 'polypeptide(L)'
;AKKLRREGFVTGCIFGRELTESIPLQMEKSSVERLLKTEGKGGQVMLEVDGRTYDALIKEIDFNPLKGTIDEVDFQALVSGEKVHSTAEIHLINHEKLEAGVAQQMLHEVSFKALPSALVDKIQIDIGDMKPGDSLKVKDLDIAKNKDVDLMTDPEDVVVTITEVHTAAAEDTDTEETAEE
;
A
#
# COMPACT_ATOMS: atom_id res chain seq x y z
N ALA A 1 -17.48 17.18 -9.91
CA ALA A 1 -16.76 15.90 -10.02
C ALA A 1 -17.30 15.02 -11.18
N LYS A 2 -18.56 14.53 -11.20
CA LYS A 2 -19.07 13.57 -12.22
C LYS A 2 -18.90 13.99 -13.69
N LYS A 3 -19.03 15.29 -14.03
CA LYS A 3 -18.85 15.78 -15.39
C LYS A 3 -17.38 15.69 -15.80
N LEU A 4 -16.48 16.17 -14.97
CA LEU A 4 -15.03 16.14 -15.20
C LEU A 4 -14.51 14.71 -15.37
N ARG A 5 -14.96 13.77 -14.52
CA ARG A 5 -14.57 12.34 -14.64
C ARG A 5 -15.01 11.72 -15.97
N ARG A 6 -16.16 12.14 -16.56
CA ARG A 6 -16.59 11.71 -17.90
C ARG A 6 -15.75 12.31 -19.02
N GLU A 7 -15.19 13.48 -18.80
CA GLU A 7 -14.31 14.19 -19.73
C GLU A 7 -12.85 13.71 -19.66
N GLY A 8 -12.53 12.72 -18.79
CA GLY A 8 -11.20 12.14 -18.66
C GLY A 8 -10.31 12.82 -17.64
N PHE A 9 -10.90 13.54 -16.68
CA PHE A 9 -10.17 14.14 -15.57
C PHE A 9 -10.39 13.36 -14.28
N VAL A 10 -9.39 13.38 -13.43
CA VAL A 10 -9.44 12.95 -12.02
C VAL A 10 -9.62 14.20 -11.16
N THR A 11 -10.47 14.11 -10.17
CA THR A 11 -10.68 15.18 -9.20
C THR A 11 -9.91 14.92 -7.92
N GLY A 12 -9.67 15.93 -7.11
CA GLY A 12 -9.03 15.79 -5.81
C GLY A 12 -8.94 17.13 -5.11
N CYS A 13 -8.25 17.15 -4.00
CA CYS A 13 -7.94 18.39 -3.32
C CYS A 13 -6.52 18.37 -2.75
N ILE A 14 -5.95 19.56 -2.55
CA ILE A 14 -4.77 19.75 -1.72
C ILE A 14 -5.18 20.49 -0.45
N PHE A 15 -4.81 19.95 0.68
CA PHE A 15 -5.05 20.54 1.99
C PHE A 15 -3.78 20.50 2.86
N GLY A 16 -3.71 21.31 3.88
CA GLY A 16 -2.56 21.36 4.78
C GLY A 16 -2.65 22.53 5.76
N ARG A 17 -1.77 22.54 6.75
CA ARG A 17 -1.79 23.58 7.80
C ARG A 17 -1.46 24.98 7.28
N GLU A 18 -0.62 25.09 6.28
CA GLU A 18 -0.29 26.39 5.67
C GLU A 18 -1.34 26.89 4.70
N LEU A 19 -2.30 26.04 4.34
CA LEU A 19 -3.41 26.42 3.48
C LEU A 19 -4.61 26.82 4.34
N THR A 20 -5.11 28.03 4.13
CA THR A 20 -6.30 28.54 4.82
C THR A 20 -7.54 27.74 4.48
N GLU A 21 -7.63 27.28 3.23
CA GLU A 21 -8.72 26.45 2.69
C GLU A 21 -8.14 25.36 1.79
N SER A 22 -8.86 24.25 1.64
CA SER A 22 -8.50 23.21 0.69
C SER A 22 -8.70 23.72 -0.73
N ILE A 23 -7.71 23.46 -1.59
CA ILE A 23 -7.75 23.88 -3.00
C ILE A 23 -8.23 22.68 -3.82
N PRO A 24 -9.39 22.78 -4.51
CA PRO A 24 -9.86 21.72 -5.38
C PRO A 24 -8.95 21.58 -6.61
N LEU A 25 -8.65 20.35 -6.99
CA LEU A 25 -7.78 20.01 -8.11
C LEU A 25 -8.55 19.32 -9.21
N GLN A 26 -8.13 19.61 -10.43
CA GLN A 26 -8.50 18.88 -11.64
C GLN A 26 -7.22 18.42 -12.32
N MET A 27 -7.08 17.13 -12.51
CA MET A 27 -5.87 16.52 -13.05
C MET A 27 -6.22 15.67 -14.27
N GLU A 28 -5.30 15.62 -15.23
CA GLU A 28 -5.45 14.74 -16.39
C GLU A 28 -5.23 13.28 -15.96
N LYS A 29 -6.16 12.40 -16.36
CA LYS A 29 -6.16 10.98 -15.97
C LYS A 29 -4.83 10.29 -16.30
N SER A 30 -4.29 10.53 -17.49
CA SER A 30 -3.01 9.95 -17.93
C SER A 30 -1.83 10.36 -17.05
N SER A 31 -1.83 11.60 -16.57
CA SER A 31 -0.79 12.13 -15.69
C SER A 31 -0.88 11.51 -14.29
N VAL A 32 -2.11 11.38 -13.76
CA VAL A 32 -2.36 10.73 -12.47
C VAL A 32 -2.01 9.24 -12.51
N GLU A 33 -2.40 8.51 -13.55
CA GLU A 33 -2.05 7.10 -13.69
C GLU A 33 -0.53 6.87 -13.77
N ARG A 34 0.19 7.79 -14.42
CA ARG A 34 1.65 7.75 -14.48
C ARG A 34 2.27 8.03 -13.11
N LEU A 35 1.77 9.06 -12.43
CA LEU A 35 2.21 9.42 -11.09
C LEU A 35 2.07 8.24 -10.13
N LEU A 36 0.88 7.62 -10.07
CA LEU A 36 0.60 6.52 -9.15
C LEU A 36 1.31 5.19 -9.50
N LYS A 37 1.82 5.04 -10.72
CA LYS A 37 2.71 3.92 -11.06
C LYS A 37 4.10 4.09 -10.47
N THR A 38 4.58 5.34 -10.38
CA THR A 38 5.91 5.66 -9.85
C THR A 38 5.85 5.78 -8.33
N GLU A 39 4.95 6.60 -7.86
CA GLU A 39 4.72 6.89 -6.44
C GLU A 39 3.38 6.27 -6.03
N GLY A 40 3.36 5.50 -4.97
CA GLY A 40 2.13 4.95 -4.39
C GLY A 40 1.46 5.90 -3.40
N LYS A 41 0.51 5.39 -2.65
CA LYS A 41 -0.06 6.05 -1.47
C LYS A 41 1.07 6.30 -0.46
N GLY A 42 1.15 7.49 0.08
CA GLY A 42 2.24 7.89 0.97
C GLY A 42 3.48 8.45 0.24
N GLY A 43 3.49 8.47 -1.08
CA GLY A 43 4.55 9.07 -1.88
C GLY A 43 4.56 10.59 -1.82
N GLN A 44 5.77 11.17 -1.86
CA GLN A 44 5.99 12.62 -1.88
C GLN A 44 6.08 13.13 -3.31
N VAL A 45 5.35 14.18 -3.62
CA VAL A 45 5.24 14.73 -4.98
C VAL A 45 5.29 16.26 -4.96
N MET A 46 5.84 16.83 -6.02
CA MET A 46 5.81 18.27 -6.25
C MET A 46 4.62 18.59 -7.15
N LEU A 47 3.65 19.33 -6.62
CA LEU A 47 2.45 19.75 -7.35
C LEU A 47 2.57 21.21 -7.76
N GLU A 48 2.34 21.50 -9.04
CA GLU A 48 2.18 22.87 -9.52
C GLU A 48 0.68 23.16 -9.70
N VAL A 49 0.16 24.11 -8.93
CA VAL A 49 -1.25 24.50 -8.93
C VAL A 49 -1.31 26.02 -9.10
N ASP A 50 -1.91 26.48 -10.18
CA ASP A 50 -2.09 27.91 -10.50
C ASP A 50 -0.76 28.73 -10.42
N GLY A 51 0.34 28.10 -10.88
CA GLY A 51 1.67 28.73 -10.89
C GLY A 51 2.39 28.76 -9.53
N ARG A 52 1.85 28.06 -8.53
CA ARG A 52 2.50 27.83 -7.23
C ARG A 52 2.87 26.38 -7.10
N THR A 53 4.05 26.13 -6.57
CA THR A 53 4.55 24.78 -6.32
C THR A 53 4.34 24.41 -4.86
N TYR A 54 3.75 23.24 -4.63
CA TYR A 54 3.53 22.67 -3.33
C TYR A 54 4.27 21.34 -3.21
N ASP A 55 4.99 21.17 -2.11
CA ASP A 55 5.47 19.86 -1.71
C ASP A 55 4.35 19.13 -1.00
N ALA A 56 3.94 17.98 -1.50
CA ALA A 56 2.73 17.31 -1.05
C ALA A 56 2.91 15.80 -0.96
N LEU A 57 2.17 15.21 -0.03
CA LEU A 57 2.05 13.77 0.16
C LEU A 57 0.76 13.29 -0.52
N ILE A 58 0.81 12.18 -1.24
CA ILE A 58 -0.38 11.47 -1.70
C ILE A 58 -1.05 10.82 -0.49
N LYS A 59 -2.17 11.40 -0.05
CA LYS A 59 -2.83 11.00 1.19
C LYS A 59 -3.86 9.90 0.97
N GLU A 60 -4.71 10.09 -0.02
CA GLU A 60 -5.79 9.16 -0.31
C GLU A 60 -5.98 9.02 -1.82
N ILE A 61 -6.31 7.80 -2.23
CA ILE A 61 -6.58 7.44 -3.62
C ILE A 61 -7.89 6.68 -3.64
N ASP A 62 -8.91 7.25 -4.29
CA ASP A 62 -10.19 6.57 -4.52
C ASP A 62 -10.16 5.86 -5.88
N PHE A 63 -10.03 4.54 -5.82
CA PHE A 63 -10.00 3.66 -6.98
C PHE A 63 -11.34 2.95 -7.15
N ASN A 64 -11.93 3.06 -8.35
CA ASN A 64 -13.15 2.36 -8.69
C ASN A 64 -12.83 1.01 -9.35
N PRO A 65 -12.96 -0.12 -8.63
CA PRO A 65 -12.57 -1.43 -9.15
C PRO A 65 -13.45 -1.91 -10.31
N LEU A 66 -14.72 -1.50 -10.34
CA LEU A 66 -15.65 -1.91 -11.42
C LEU A 66 -15.29 -1.30 -12.77
N LYS A 67 -14.75 -0.08 -12.77
CA LYS A 67 -14.36 0.65 -13.99
C LYS A 67 -12.86 0.57 -14.25
N GLY A 68 -12.06 0.12 -13.28
CA GLY A 68 -10.60 0.18 -13.32
C GLY A 68 -10.10 1.63 -13.45
N THR A 69 -10.76 2.59 -12.79
CA THR A 69 -10.43 4.03 -12.90
C THR A 69 -10.17 4.62 -11.54
N ILE A 70 -9.26 5.59 -11.51
CA ILE A 70 -9.04 6.45 -10.35
C ILE A 70 -10.08 7.56 -10.42
N ASP A 71 -10.89 7.70 -9.39
CA ASP A 71 -11.95 8.70 -9.33
C ASP A 71 -11.49 9.96 -8.59
N GLU A 72 -10.66 9.83 -7.54
CA GLU A 72 -10.20 10.95 -6.73
C GLU A 72 -8.78 10.70 -6.19
N VAL A 73 -7.99 11.75 -6.03
CA VAL A 73 -6.68 11.71 -5.36
C VAL A 73 -6.51 12.96 -4.51
N ASP A 74 -6.32 12.75 -3.21
CA ASP A 74 -6.15 13.81 -2.25
C ASP A 74 -4.71 13.94 -1.79
N PHE A 75 -4.26 15.19 -1.68
CA PHE A 75 -2.90 15.55 -1.34
C PHE A 75 -2.85 16.36 -0.05
N GLN A 76 -1.87 16.04 0.78
CA GLN A 76 -1.56 16.82 1.97
C GLN A 76 -0.29 17.63 1.73
N ALA A 77 -0.40 18.97 1.76
CA ALA A 77 0.77 19.85 1.69
C ALA A 77 1.69 19.61 2.89
N LEU A 78 2.97 19.46 2.62
CA LEU A 78 4.01 19.19 3.60
C LEU A 78 4.60 20.49 4.11
N VAL A 79 4.87 20.53 5.42
CA VAL A 79 5.55 21.64 6.09
C VAL A 79 6.87 21.10 6.64
N SER A 80 7.96 21.79 6.33
CA SER A 80 9.27 21.41 6.84
C SER A 80 9.30 21.40 8.37
N GLY A 81 9.80 20.30 8.95
CA GLY A 81 9.93 20.15 10.41
C GLY A 81 8.67 19.67 11.12
N GLU A 82 7.56 19.45 10.43
CA GLU A 82 6.35 18.87 11.00
C GLU A 82 6.24 17.39 10.62
N LYS A 83 5.97 16.53 11.63
CA LYS A 83 5.67 15.12 11.39
C LYS A 83 4.28 14.96 10.78
N VAL A 84 4.19 14.24 9.70
CA VAL A 84 2.94 13.92 9.00
C VAL A 84 2.62 12.42 9.13
N HIS A 85 1.34 12.11 9.11
CA HIS A 85 0.87 10.73 9.05
C HIS A 85 0.96 10.24 7.61
N SER A 86 1.68 9.16 7.39
CA SER A 86 1.78 8.49 6.10
C SER A 86 1.53 7.00 6.24
N THR A 87 1.44 6.34 5.09
CA THR A 87 1.26 4.91 4.98
C THR A 87 2.26 4.40 3.96
N ALA A 88 3.00 3.33 4.27
CA ALA A 88 3.89 2.66 3.33
C ALA A 88 3.27 1.35 2.87
N GLU A 89 3.29 1.10 1.57
CA GLU A 89 2.85 -0.16 0.97
C GLU A 89 3.90 -1.25 1.13
N ILE A 90 3.47 -2.46 1.48
CA ILE A 90 4.36 -3.61 1.63
C ILE A 90 4.37 -4.42 0.33
N HIS A 91 5.54 -4.54 -0.27
CA HIS A 91 5.79 -5.36 -1.44
C HIS A 91 6.66 -6.56 -1.09
N LEU A 92 6.11 -7.77 -1.27
CA LEU A 92 6.86 -9.01 -1.12
C LEU A 92 7.64 -9.26 -2.42
N ILE A 93 8.93 -9.53 -2.29
CA ILE A 93 9.81 -9.85 -3.41
C ILE A 93 10.37 -11.27 -3.29
N ASN A 94 10.85 -11.83 -4.41
CA ASN A 94 11.48 -13.16 -4.45
C ASN A 94 10.57 -14.33 -4.05
N HIS A 95 9.25 -14.26 -4.26
CA HIS A 95 8.36 -15.39 -3.98
C HIS A 95 8.67 -16.61 -4.85
N GLU A 96 9.31 -16.42 -6.00
CA GLU A 96 9.73 -17.51 -6.88
C GLU A 96 10.85 -18.37 -6.28
N LYS A 97 11.57 -17.85 -5.29
CA LYS A 97 12.65 -18.55 -4.57
C LYS A 97 12.17 -19.34 -3.38
N LEU A 98 10.89 -19.20 -3.02
CA LEU A 98 10.30 -19.94 -1.92
C LEU A 98 10.28 -21.43 -2.28
N GLU A 99 11.16 -22.23 -1.66
CA GLU A 99 11.33 -23.66 -1.99
C GLU A 99 10.10 -24.50 -1.58
N ALA A 100 9.38 -24.08 -0.53
CA ALA A 100 8.19 -24.77 -0.05
C ALA A 100 7.26 -23.77 0.66
N GLY A 101 5.94 -23.99 0.53
CA GLY A 101 4.93 -23.19 1.22
C GLY A 101 4.30 -22.10 0.38
N VAL A 102 3.32 -21.43 0.97
CA VAL A 102 2.60 -20.29 0.40
C VAL A 102 2.76 -19.10 1.33
N ALA A 103 3.20 -17.97 0.77
CA ALA A 103 3.24 -16.70 1.49
C ALA A 103 1.83 -16.14 1.65
N GLN A 104 1.39 -15.99 2.88
CA GLN A 104 0.14 -15.34 3.22
C GLN A 104 0.46 -13.96 3.79
N GLN A 105 0.17 -12.93 3.02
CA GLN A 105 0.32 -11.54 3.44
C GLN A 105 -0.91 -11.13 4.26
N MET A 106 -0.68 -10.75 5.52
CA MET A 106 -1.74 -10.32 6.45
C MET A 106 -1.91 -8.81 6.46
N LEU A 107 -0.80 -8.07 6.29
CA LEU A 107 -0.79 -6.62 6.20
C LEU A 107 -0.26 -6.19 4.83
N HIS A 108 -0.99 -5.28 4.18
CA HIS A 108 -0.60 -4.71 2.89
C HIS A 108 0.03 -3.32 3.03
N GLU A 109 -0.25 -2.64 4.13
CA GLU A 109 0.26 -1.29 4.41
C GLU A 109 0.59 -1.13 5.90
N VAL A 110 1.56 -0.27 6.19
CA VAL A 110 1.94 0.13 7.55
C VAL A 110 1.75 1.62 7.70
N SER A 111 0.99 2.02 8.71
CA SER A 111 0.78 3.42 9.06
C SER A 111 1.84 3.91 10.04
N PHE A 112 2.39 5.06 9.77
CA PHE A 112 3.42 5.67 10.59
C PHE A 112 3.34 7.20 10.54
N LYS A 113 4.11 7.84 11.40
CA LYS A 113 4.26 9.29 11.46
C LYS A 113 5.74 9.63 11.36
N ALA A 114 6.10 10.45 10.38
CA ALA A 114 7.48 10.82 10.12
C ALA A 114 7.61 12.28 9.67
N LEU A 115 8.82 12.78 9.71
CA LEU A 115 9.18 14.05 9.05
C LEU A 115 9.16 13.85 7.52
N PRO A 116 8.92 14.92 6.73
CA PRO A 116 8.93 14.83 5.27
C PRO A 116 10.21 14.20 4.69
N SER A 117 11.35 14.44 5.32
CA SER A 117 12.64 13.86 4.92
C SER A 117 12.80 12.37 5.19
N ALA A 118 11.95 11.79 6.03
CA ALA A 118 11.98 10.39 6.43
C ALA A 118 10.74 9.60 5.95
N LEU A 119 9.99 10.18 5.01
CA LEU A 119 8.87 9.50 4.40
C LEU A 119 9.34 8.33 3.52
N VAL A 120 8.61 7.23 3.61
CA VAL A 120 8.80 6.01 2.81
C VAL A 120 7.44 5.62 2.24
N ASP A 121 7.38 5.39 0.95
CA ASP A 121 6.16 4.99 0.23
C ASP A 121 6.05 3.46 0.10
N LYS A 122 7.18 2.76 -0.07
CA LYS A 122 7.23 1.31 -0.32
C LYS A 122 8.23 0.62 0.59
N ILE A 123 7.81 -0.48 1.20
CA ILE A 123 8.65 -1.37 1.99
C ILE A 123 8.78 -2.68 1.23
N GLN A 124 9.99 -3.00 0.77
CA GLN A 124 10.26 -4.27 0.10
C GLN A 124 10.72 -5.30 1.12
N ILE A 125 10.05 -6.45 1.14
CA ILE A 125 10.36 -7.58 2.03
C ILE A 125 10.77 -8.76 1.17
N ASP A 126 12.01 -9.22 1.37
CA ASP A 126 12.49 -10.44 0.73
C ASP A 126 12.00 -11.67 1.51
N ILE A 127 11.22 -12.50 0.86
CA ILE A 127 10.67 -13.74 1.43
C ILE A 127 11.34 -15.00 0.87
N GLY A 128 12.34 -14.85 -0.01
CA GLY A 128 12.98 -15.96 -0.71
C GLY A 128 13.70 -16.95 0.21
N ASP A 129 14.20 -16.49 1.36
CA ASP A 129 14.93 -17.32 2.34
C ASP A 129 14.03 -17.79 3.50
N MET A 130 12.75 -17.41 3.53
CA MET A 130 11.82 -17.79 4.58
C MET A 130 11.37 -19.24 4.45
N LYS A 131 11.14 -19.90 5.58
CA LYS A 131 10.71 -21.29 5.66
C LYS A 131 9.24 -21.40 6.05
N PRO A 132 8.59 -22.53 5.71
CA PRO A 132 7.25 -22.82 6.23
C PRO A 132 7.23 -22.76 7.77
N GLY A 133 6.25 -22.03 8.31
CA GLY A 133 6.13 -21.74 9.73
C GLY A 133 6.75 -20.40 10.17
N ASP A 134 7.57 -19.77 9.34
CA ASP A 134 8.12 -18.45 9.64
C ASP A 134 7.06 -17.36 9.51
N SER A 135 7.15 -16.37 10.39
CA SER A 135 6.32 -15.16 10.35
C SER A 135 7.18 -13.92 10.58
N LEU A 136 6.91 -12.88 9.80
CA LEU A 136 7.56 -11.58 9.94
C LEU A 136 6.57 -10.59 10.57
N LYS A 137 7.01 -9.85 11.57
CA LYS A 137 6.21 -8.84 12.27
C LYS A 137 6.63 -7.43 11.88
N VAL A 138 5.76 -6.46 12.16
CA VAL A 138 6.01 -5.03 11.88
C VAL A 138 7.30 -4.54 12.55
N LYS A 139 7.61 -4.99 13.77
CA LYS A 139 8.86 -4.64 14.51
C LYS A 139 10.15 -5.07 13.81
N ASP A 140 10.09 -6.09 12.95
CA ASP A 140 11.25 -6.65 12.26
C ASP A 140 11.59 -5.85 10.99
N LEU A 141 10.66 -5.00 10.53
CA LEU A 141 10.83 -4.14 9.37
C LEU A 141 11.90 -3.07 9.61
N ASP A 142 12.58 -2.66 8.53
CA ASP A 142 13.62 -1.63 8.62
C ASP A 142 13.05 -0.27 9.03
N ILE A 143 11.80 0.03 8.66
CA ILE A 143 11.10 1.24 9.08
C ILE A 143 10.93 1.31 10.61
N ALA A 144 10.74 0.17 11.28
CA ALA A 144 10.60 0.11 12.74
C ALA A 144 11.91 0.45 13.49
N LYS A 145 13.06 0.31 12.83
CA LYS A 145 14.38 0.61 13.39
C LYS A 145 14.77 2.08 13.27
N ASN A 146 14.03 2.82 12.45
CA ASN A 146 14.30 4.25 12.20
C ASN A 146 13.75 5.10 13.34
N LYS A 147 14.62 5.90 13.98
CA LYS A 147 14.26 6.76 15.13
C LYS A 147 13.42 7.97 14.74
N ASP A 148 13.43 8.36 13.47
CA ASP A 148 12.68 9.51 12.95
C ASP A 148 11.25 9.15 12.53
N VAL A 149 10.90 7.85 12.66
CA VAL A 149 9.60 7.29 12.32
C VAL A 149 8.90 6.80 13.59
N ASP A 150 7.70 7.27 13.82
CA ASP A 150 6.83 6.80 14.89
C ASP A 150 5.79 5.84 14.28
N LEU A 151 5.91 4.55 14.56
CA LEU A 151 4.93 3.56 14.10
C LEU A 151 3.56 3.80 14.75
N MET A 152 2.51 3.73 13.93
CA MET A 152 1.11 3.79 14.36
C MET A 152 0.45 2.41 14.35
N THR A 153 0.92 1.51 13.47
CA THR A 153 0.53 0.09 13.44
C THR A 153 1.19 -0.64 14.60
N ASP A 154 0.50 -1.64 15.18
CA ASP A 154 1.04 -2.41 16.30
C ASP A 154 2.33 -3.13 15.88
N PRO A 155 3.44 -2.98 16.60
CA PRO A 155 4.70 -3.66 16.31
C PRO A 155 4.62 -5.19 16.34
N GLU A 156 3.63 -5.76 17.06
CA GLU A 156 3.43 -7.21 17.16
C GLU A 156 2.54 -7.78 16.05
N ASP A 157 1.93 -6.93 15.22
CA ASP A 157 1.15 -7.38 14.07
C ASP A 157 2.01 -8.17 13.08
N VAL A 158 1.43 -9.25 12.56
CA VAL A 158 2.09 -10.12 11.58
C VAL A 158 1.89 -9.54 10.18
N VAL A 159 2.99 -9.33 9.49
CA VAL A 159 3.01 -8.80 8.11
C VAL A 159 2.82 -9.92 7.11
N VAL A 160 3.63 -10.97 7.22
CA VAL A 160 3.59 -12.13 6.34
C VAL A 160 3.86 -13.41 7.12
N THR A 161 3.18 -14.48 6.76
CA THR A 161 3.40 -15.83 7.29
C THR A 161 3.57 -16.79 6.13
N ILE A 162 4.52 -17.71 6.23
CA ILE A 162 4.69 -18.80 5.28
C ILE A 162 3.99 -20.04 5.83
N THR A 163 2.94 -20.50 5.13
CA THR A 163 2.19 -21.69 5.49
C THR A 163 2.62 -22.89 4.65
N GLU A 164 2.64 -24.07 5.25
CA GLU A 164 2.89 -25.32 4.52
C GLU A 164 1.71 -25.62 3.57
N VAL A 165 2.01 -26.08 2.37
CA VAL A 165 1.00 -26.61 1.48
C VAL A 165 0.79 -28.08 1.84
N HIS A 166 -0.23 -28.36 2.63
CA HIS A 166 -0.73 -29.74 2.73
C HIS A 166 -1.52 -30.04 1.45
N THR A 167 -0.87 -30.69 0.49
CA THR A 167 -1.60 -31.44 -0.54
C THR A 167 -2.32 -32.57 0.18
N ALA A 168 -3.60 -32.38 0.47
CA ALA A 168 -4.48 -33.49 0.83
C ALA A 168 -4.48 -34.44 -0.35
N ALA A 169 -3.71 -35.53 -0.24
CA ALA A 169 -3.90 -36.68 -1.11
C ALA A 169 -5.36 -37.14 -0.89
N ALA A 170 -6.15 -37.08 -1.93
CA ALA A 170 -7.46 -37.71 -1.95
C ALA A 170 -7.20 -39.22 -1.76
N GLU A 171 -7.43 -39.72 -0.56
CA GLU A 171 -7.63 -41.13 -0.34
C GLU A 171 -9.00 -41.47 -0.94
N ASP A 172 -8.96 -42.03 -2.15
CA ASP A 172 -10.04 -42.81 -2.72
C ASP A 172 -10.29 -44.01 -1.80
N THR A 173 -11.24 -43.89 -0.89
CA THR A 173 -11.84 -45.03 -0.24
C THR A 173 -12.87 -45.63 -1.21
N ASP A 174 -12.38 -46.52 -2.03
CA ASP A 174 -13.18 -47.48 -2.78
C ASP A 174 -13.85 -48.42 -1.76
N THR A 175 -15.11 -48.13 -1.48
CA THR A 175 -15.94 -49.04 -0.68
C THR A 175 -16.72 -49.92 -1.65
N GLU A 176 -16.14 -51.09 -1.96
CA GLU A 176 -16.87 -52.20 -2.56
C GLU A 176 -18.04 -52.58 -1.67
N GLU A 177 -19.24 -52.24 -2.10
CA GLU A 177 -20.47 -52.79 -1.57
C GLU A 177 -20.79 -54.09 -2.32
N THR A 178 -20.40 -55.23 -1.71
CA THR A 178 -20.85 -56.55 -2.11
C THR A 178 -22.31 -56.70 -1.74
N ALA A 179 -23.15 -56.77 -2.77
CA ALA A 179 -24.52 -57.23 -2.65
C ALA A 179 -24.55 -58.77 -2.60
N GLU A 180 -25.11 -59.34 -1.54
CA GLU A 180 -25.69 -60.67 -1.52
C GLU A 180 -27.11 -60.60 -0.95
N GLU A 181 -27.99 -61.13 -1.77
CA GLU A 181 -29.25 -61.82 -1.64
C GLU A 181 -30.53 -61.03 -1.71
#